data_88f00835512368b83d04a4717989160e
#
_entry.id   88f00835512368b83d04a4717989160e
#
_cell.length_a   1.000
_cell.length_b   1.000
_cell.length_c   1.000
_cell.angle_alpha   90.00
_cell.angle_beta   90.00
_cell.angle_gamma   90.00
#
_symmetry.space_group_name_H-M   'P 1'
#
loop_
_entity.id
_entity.type
_entity.pdbx_description
1 polymer ?
#
loop_
_entity_poly.entity_id
_entity_poly.type
_entity_poly.pdbx_seq_one_letter_code
_entity_poly.pdbx_strand_id
1 'polypeptide(L)'
;MVWGALITLATIADRHPHEIWAQIVDVIHATVTGTVISKVWGIRALARVAAADPKYQKKIFPILLGQIQGCPPRDVPLHSESILVAVDQKNKGKLISIMEARRAELTSAQLTRYKKVLKALDAI
;
A
#
# COMPACT_ATOMS: atom_id res chain seq x y z
N MET A 1 -6.45 16.28 -6.92
CA MET A 1 -5.45 15.47 -7.66
C MET A 1 -6.15 14.33 -8.37
N VAL A 2 -5.94 14.20 -9.67
CA VAL A 2 -6.56 13.16 -10.48
C VAL A 2 -5.67 11.92 -10.56
N TRP A 3 -6.26 10.78 -10.94
CA TRP A 3 -5.52 9.51 -11.00
C TRP A 3 -4.29 9.54 -11.91
N GLY A 4 -4.31 10.33 -12.99
CA GLY A 4 -3.13 10.49 -13.87
C GLY A 4 -1.93 11.10 -13.14
N ALA A 5 -2.15 12.04 -12.24
CA ALA A 5 -1.10 12.59 -11.40
C ALA A 5 -0.56 11.52 -10.42
N LEU A 6 -1.42 10.67 -9.87
CA LEU A 6 -1.01 9.58 -8.99
C LEU A 6 -0.17 8.53 -9.72
N ILE A 7 -0.49 8.21 -10.98
CA ILE A 7 0.33 7.33 -11.81
C ILE A 7 1.74 7.92 -11.97
N THR A 8 1.84 9.19 -12.29
CA THR A 8 3.13 9.87 -12.44
C THR A 8 3.92 9.83 -11.14
N LEU A 9 3.29 10.16 -10.02
CA LEU A 9 3.92 10.10 -8.70
C LEU A 9 4.41 8.70 -8.35
N ALA A 10 3.61 7.66 -8.60
CA ALA A 10 4.00 6.28 -8.37
C ALA A 10 5.23 5.89 -9.21
N THR A 11 5.30 6.36 -10.44
CA THR A 11 6.41 6.08 -11.37
C THR A 11 7.73 6.70 -10.90
N ILE A 12 7.68 7.91 -10.32
CA ILE A 12 8.89 8.65 -9.90
C ILE A 12 9.21 8.53 -8.41
N ALA A 13 8.36 7.86 -7.62
CA ALA A 13 8.49 7.84 -6.17
C ALA A 13 9.82 7.26 -5.68
N ASP A 14 10.41 6.30 -6.40
CA ASP A 14 11.70 5.72 -6.04
C ASP A 14 12.85 6.72 -6.19
N ARG A 15 12.73 7.66 -7.13
CA ARG A 15 13.78 8.64 -7.46
C ARG A 15 13.60 9.96 -6.73
N HIS A 16 12.36 10.33 -6.45
CA HIS A 16 12.00 11.64 -5.91
C HIS A 16 11.07 11.55 -4.69
N PRO A 17 11.40 10.69 -3.69
CA PRO A 17 10.52 10.49 -2.54
C PRO A 17 10.37 11.74 -1.68
N HIS A 18 11.43 12.54 -1.57
CA HIS A 18 11.40 13.76 -0.74
C HIS A 18 10.51 14.85 -1.33
N GLU A 19 10.50 14.97 -2.65
CA GLU A 19 9.65 15.91 -3.37
C GLU A 19 8.18 15.54 -3.22
N ILE A 20 7.87 14.25 -3.26
CA ILE A 20 6.50 13.75 -3.04
C ILE A 20 6.10 13.96 -1.58
N TRP A 21 7.02 13.73 -0.65
CA TRP A 21 6.78 13.97 0.77
C TRP A 21 6.36 15.40 1.05
N ALA A 22 6.91 16.37 0.33
CA ALA A 22 6.52 17.77 0.46
C ALA A 22 5.04 18.02 0.16
N GLN A 23 4.40 17.13 -0.60
CA GLN A 23 2.98 17.18 -0.96
C GLN A 23 2.19 16.02 -0.36
N ILE A 24 2.68 15.39 0.70
CA ILE A 24 2.15 14.11 1.20
C ILE A 24 0.68 14.19 1.63
N VAL A 25 0.27 15.31 2.22
CA VAL A 25 -1.12 15.49 2.66
C VAL A 25 -2.08 15.40 1.48
N ASP A 26 -1.75 16.03 0.37
CA ASP A 26 -2.57 16.00 -0.85
C ASP A 26 -2.59 14.61 -1.48
N VAL A 27 -1.45 13.91 -1.47
CA VAL A 27 -1.34 12.54 -1.99
C VAL A 27 -2.19 11.58 -1.15
N ILE A 28 -2.11 11.67 0.16
CA ILE A 28 -2.93 10.87 1.08
C ILE A 28 -4.41 11.13 0.84
N HIS A 29 -4.81 12.40 0.78
CA HIS A 29 -6.20 12.77 0.57
C HIS A 29 -6.74 12.22 -0.75
N ALA A 30 -6.01 12.38 -1.83
CA ALA A 30 -6.39 11.86 -3.15
C ALA A 30 -6.52 10.33 -3.16
N THR A 31 -5.66 9.64 -2.41
CA THR A 31 -5.69 8.17 -2.29
C THR A 31 -6.89 7.70 -1.50
N VAL A 32 -7.11 8.29 -0.31
CA VAL A 32 -8.16 7.85 0.62
C VAL A 32 -9.55 8.16 0.07
N THR A 33 -9.73 9.31 -0.58
CA THR A 33 -11.04 9.75 -1.10
C THR A 33 -11.27 9.42 -2.56
N GLY A 34 -10.29 8.83 -3.23
CA GLY A 34 -10.33 8.58 -4.67
C GLY A 34 -11.11 7.34 -5.08
N THR A 35 -11.22 7.18 -6.39
CA THR A 35 -11.79 5.99 -7.03
C THR A 35 -10.88 4.77 -6.83
N VAL A 36 -11.33 3.58 -7.28
CA VAL A 36 -10.53 2.36 -7.25
C VAL A 36 -9.18 2.54 -7.95
N ILE A 37 -9.17 3.19 -9.12
CA ILE A 37 -7.94 3.45 -9.89
C ILE A 37 -7.01 4.39 -9.11
N SER A 38 -7.54 5.47 -8.55
CA SER A 38 -6.77 6.40 -7.73
C SER A 38 -6.15 5.72 -6.52
N LYS A 39 -6.89 4.81 -5.87
CA LYS A 39 -6.38 4.05 -4.73
C LYS A 39 -5.22 3.13 -5.12
N VAL A 40 -5.32 2.44 -6.24
CA VAL A 40 -4.24 1.56 -6.72
C VAL A 40 -2.94 2.33 -6.88
N TRP A 41 -2.96 3.43 -7.60
CA TRP A 41 -1.76 4.22 -7.87
C TRP A 41 -1.29 5.02 -6.66
N GLY A 42 -2.23 5.55 -5.88
CA GLY A 42 -1.92 6.27 -4.65
C GLY A 42 -1.24 5.40 -3.61
N ILE A 43 -1.72 4.17 -3.40
CA ILE A 43 -1.10 3.21 -2.48
C ILE A 43 0.32 2.86 -2.94
N ARG A 44 0.54 2.66 -4.24
CA ARG A 44 1.87 2.41 -4.78
C ARG A 44 2.82 3.57 -4.53
N ALA A 45 2.37 4.79 -4.81
CA ALA A 45 3.17 5.99 -4.56
C ALA A 45 3.51 6.15 -3.09
N LEU A 46 2.52 6.03 -2.21
CA LEU A 46 2.70 6.16 -0.76
C LEU A 46 3.65 5.09 -0.21
N ALA A 47 3.53 3.84 -0.66
CA ALA A 47 4.39 2.76 -0.21
C ALA A 47 5.86 3.01 -0.58
N ARG A 48 6.12 3.50 -1.79
CA ARG A 48 7.47 3.82 -2.24
C ARG A 48 8.08 4.99 -1.48
N VAL A 49 7.30 6.02 -1.18
CA VAL A 49 7.76 7.12 -0.34
C VAL A 49 8.06 6.63 1.08
N ALA A 50 7.18 5.80 1.64
CA ALA A 50 7.39 5.22 2.97
C ALA A 50 8.67 4.38 3.04
N ALA A 51 9.01 3.66 1.97
CA ALA A 51 10.22 2.84 1.91
C ALA A 51 11.51 3.66 1.89
N ALA A 52 11.44 4.94 1.53
CA ALA A 52 12.61 5.79 1.36
C ALA A 52 13.19 6.33 2.68
N ASP A 53 12.36 6.44 3.73
CA ASP A 53 12.77 7.05 5.00
C ASP A 53 11.90 6.51 6.14
N PRO A 54 12.50 6.09 7.29
CA PRO A 54 11.72 5.63 8.45
C PRO A 54 10.73 6.66 8.98
N LYS A 55 11.04 7.93 8.87
CA LYS A 55 10.14 9.03 9.25
C LYS A 55 8.88 9.05 8.40
N TYR A 56 9.03 8.82 7.10
CA TYR A 56 7.92 8.76 6.16
C TYR A 56 7.07 7.50 6.41
N GLN A 57 7.73 6.38 6.62
CA GLN A 57 7.07 5.11 6.93
C GLN A 57 6.18 5.23 8.17
N LYS A 58 6.68 5.85 9.22
CA LYS A 58 5.96 6.04 10.47
C LYS A 58 4.62 6.76 10.28
N LYS A 59 4.57 7.73 9.39
CA LYS A 59 3.35 8.47 9.06
C LYS A 59 2.45 7.74 8.07
N ILE A 60 3.03 7.15 7.04
CA ILE A 60 2.30 6.59 5.90
C ILE A 60 1.80 5.18 6.18
N PHE A 61 2.58 4.34 6.85
CA PHE A 61 2.26 2.92 6.99
C PHE A 61 0.90 2.66 7.65
N PRO A 62 0.50 3.35 8.73
CA PRO A 62 -0.82 3.18 9.31
C PRO A 62 -1.96 3.48 8.33
N ILE A 63 -1.76 4.43 7.43
CA ILE A 63 -2.74 4.80 6.40
C ILE A 63 -2.86 3.66 5.38
N LEU A 64 -1.74 3.06 4.98
CA LEU A 64 -1.72 1.92 4.07
C LEU A 64 -2.46 0.72 4.69
N LEU A 65 -2.23 0.44 5.95
CA LEU A 65 -2.94 -0.63 6.68
C LEU A 65 -4.44 -0.36 6.70
N GLY A 66 -4.86 0.88 6.91
CA GLY A 66 -6.26 1.28 6.86
C GLY A 66 -6.91 1.01 5.50
N GLN A 67 -6.17 1.16 4.41
CA GLN A 67 -6.66 0.85 3.07
C GLN A 67 -6.87 -0.65 2.89
N ILE A 68 -6.02 -1.50 3.46
CA ILE A 68 -6.22 -2.97 3.43
C ILE A 68 -7.45 -3.36 4.24
N GLN A 69 -7.69 -2.72 5.37
CA GLN A 69 -8.85 -3.01 6.23
C GLN A 69 -10.17 -2.63 5.55
N GLY A 70 -10.20 -1.55 4.79
CA GLY A 70 -11.43 -0.97 4.26
C GLY A 70 -11.71 -1.25 2.79
N CYS A 71 -10.78 -1.85 2.04
CA CYS A 71 -10.96 -2.08 0.62
C CYS A 71 -11.89 -3.29 0.35
N PRO A 72 -12.46 -3.39 -0.88
CA PRO A 72 -13.17 -4.61 -1.29
C PRO A 72 -12.26 -5.84 -1.18
N PRO A 73 -12.81 -7.04 -0.88
CA PRO A 73 -12.01 -8.25 -0.71
C PRO A 73 -11.07 -8.55 -1.88
N ARG A 74 -11.54 -8.31 -3.11
CA ARG A 74 -10.73 -8.52 -4.33
C ARG A 74 -9.45 -7.70 -4.37
N ASP A 75 -9.42 -6.57 -3.67
CA ASP A 75 -8.28 -5.65 -3.68
C ASP A 75 -7.29 -5.92 -2.54
N VAL A 76 -7.63 -6.78 -1.57
CA VAL A 76 -6.76 -7.10 -0.45
C VAL A 76 -5.40 -7.64 -0.91
N PRO A 77 -5.32 -8.66 -1.78
CA PRO A 77 -4.01 -9.14 -2.26
C PRO A 77 -3.26 -8.11 -3.09
N LEU A 78 -3.97 -7.36 -3.94
CA LEU A 78 -3.37 -6.34 -4.79
C LEU A 78 -2.71 -5.23 -3.98
N HIS A 79 -3.44 -4.65 -3.04
CA HIS A 79 -2.91 -3.58 -2.20
C HIS A 79 -1.82 -4.08 -1.26
N SER A 80 -1.96 -5.28 -0.70
CA SER A 80 -0.94 -5.87 0.15
C SER A 80 0.38 -6.08 -0.60
N GLU A 81 0.31 -6.54 -1.85
CA GLU A 81 1.48 -6.66 -2.72
C GLU A 81 2.15 -5.31 -2.95
N SER A 82 1.36 -4.27 -3.21
CA SER A 82 1.87 -2.91 -3.44
C SER A 82 2.56 -2.32 -2.21
N ILE A 83 2.19 -2.73 -1.01
CA ILE A 83 2.74 -2.25 0.25
C ILE A 83 4.07 -2.94 0.61
N LEU A 84 4.38 -4.10 0.01
CA LEU A 84 5.56 -4.90 0.37
C LEU A 84 6.86 -4.11 0.40
N VAL A 85 7.04 -3.16 -0.49
CA VAL A 85 8.24 -2.33 -0.57
C VAL A 85 8.49 -1.53 0.73
N ALA A 86 7.44 -1.23 1.48
CA ALA A 86 7.50 -0.48 2.74
C ALA A 86 7.52 -1.38 3.98
N VAL A 87 7.50 -2.70 3.81
CA VAL A 87 7.44 -3.65 4.92
C VAL A 87 8.85 -4.02 5.38
N ASP A 88 9.03 -4.09 6.69
CA ASP A 88 10.25 -4.55 7.35
C ASP A 88 9.91 -5.58 8.45
N GLN A 89 10.93 -6.07 9.16
CA GLN A 89 10.74 -7.04 10.23
C GLN A 89 9.89 -6.49 11.39
N LYS A 90 9.87 -5.18 11.59
CA LYS A 90 9.14 -4.55 12.68
C LYS A 90 7.65 -4.42 12.39
N ASN A 91 7.29 -4.17 11.14
CA ASN A 91 5.91 -3.87 10.77
C ASN A 91 5.18 -5.00 10.03
N LYS A 92 5.89 -6.03 9.56
CA LYS A 92 5.26 -7.10 8.78
C LYS A 92 4.14 -7.82 9.54
N GLY A 93 4.28 -7.99 10.84
CA GLY A 93 3.27 -8.64 11.68
C GLY A 93 1.94 -7.90 11.66
N LYS A 94 1.96 -6.58 11.60
CA LYS A 94 0.75 -5.77 11.52
C LYS A 94 0.00 -6.00 10.20
N LEU A 95 0.73 -6.05 9.08
CA LEU A 95 0.14 -6.33 7.78
C LEU A 95 -0.41 -7.76 7.73
N ILE A 96 0.34 -8.74 8.20
CA ILE A 96 -0.11 -10.14 8.23
C ILE A 96 -1.39 -10.27 9.05
N SER A 97 -1.46 -9.64 10.21
CA SER A 97 -2.64 -9.68 11.07
C SER A 97 -3.89 -9.15 10.36
N ILE A 98 -3.77 -8.04 9.65
CA ILE A 98 -4.88 -7.45 8.90
C ILE A 98 -5.28 -8.34 7.72
N MET A 99 -4.32 -8.90 7.00
CA MET A 99 -4.57 -9.82 5.89
C MET A 99 -5.31 -11.07 6.38
N GLU A 100 -4.86 -11.67 7.48
CA GLU A 100 -5.49 -12.87 8.04
C GLU A 100 -6.92 -12.60 8.49
N ALA A 101 -7.21 -11.41 9.03
CA ALA A 101 -8.57 -11.03 9.41
C ALA A 101 -9.53 -10.96 8.21
N ARG A 102 -9.01 -10.78 6.99
CA ARG A 102 -9.82 -10.67 5.78
C ARG A 102 -9.78 -11.93 4.89
N ARG A 103 -8.99 -12.92 5.26
CA ARG A 103 -8.77 -14.12 4.45
C ARG A 103 -10.08 -14.85 4.08
N ALA A 104 -11.01 -14.97 5.01
CA ALA A 104 -12.26 -15.68 4.81
C ALA A 104 -13.15 -15.08 3.72
N GLU A 105 -12.93 -13.82 3.36
CA GLU A 105 -13.71 -13.10 2.34
C GLU A 105 -13.21 -13.36 0.90
N LEU A 106 -12.07 -14.05 0.75
CA LEU A 106 -11.38 -14.18 -0.54
C LEU A 106 -11.84 -15.42 -1.32
N THR A 107 -11.92 -15.28 -2.65
CA THR A 107 -12.13 -16.39 -3.57
C THR A 107 -10.86 -17.22 -3.74
N SER A 108 -10.97 -18.41 -4.38
CA SER A 108 -9.82 -19.27 -4.65
C SER A 108 -8.73 -18.57 -5.48
N ALA A 109 -9.13 -17.78 -6.48
CA ALA A 109 -8.18 -17.04 -7.32
C ALA A 109 -7.47 -15.95 -6.50
N GLN A 110 -8.22 -15.25 -5.65
CA GLN A 110 -7.67 -14.23 -4.77
C GLN A 110 -6.74 -14.83 -3.72
N LEU A 111 -7.07 -16.00 -3.18
CA LEU A 111 -6.21 -16.72 -2.24
C LEU A 111 -4.87 -17.12 -2.85
N THR A 112 -4.83 -17.46 -4.13
CA THR A 112 -3.58 -17.79 -4.82
C THR A 112 -2.61 -16.62 -4.77
N ARG A 113 -3.08 -15.41 -5.06
CA ARG A 113 -2.28 -14.18 -4.98
C ARG A 113 -1.94 -13.83 -3.54
N TYR A 114 -2.89 -13.97 -2.63
CA TYR A 114 -2.72 -13.78 -1.19
C TYR A 114 -1.55 -14.62 -0.65
N LYS A 115 -1.51 -15.90 -1.01
CA LYS A 115 -0.44 -16.82 -0.58
C LYS A 115 0.93 -16.40 -1.10
N LYS A 116 1.00 -15.85 -2.31
CA LYS A 116 2.26 -15.30 -2.85
C LYS A 116 2.74 -14.11 -2.04
N VAL A 117 1.83 -13.25 -1.61
CA VAL A 117 2.18 -12.12 -0.76
C VAL A 117 2.67 -12.58 0.61
N LEU A 118 1.99 -13.55 1.23
CA LEU A 118 2.43 -14.13 2.50
C LEU A 118 3.83 -14.73 2.40
N LYS A 119 4.11 -15.45 1.31
CA LYS A 119 5.44 -16.01 1.07
C LYS A 119 6.51 -14.93 0.96
N ALA A 120 6.22 -13.83 0.28
CA ALA A 120 7.11 -12.69 0.21
C ALA A 120 7.34 -12.04 1.58
N LEU A 121 6.30 -11.94 2.41
CA LEU A 121 6.40 -11.43 3.78
C LEU A 121 7.27 -12.33 4.66
N ASP A 122 7.15 -13.64 4.53
CA ASP A 122 7.98 -14.58 5.28
C ASP A 122 9.47 -14.44 4.96
N ALA A 123 9.81 -13.96 3.78
CA ALA A 123 11.19 -13.74 3.35
C ALA A 123 11.80 -12.43 3.88
N ILE A 124 11.02 -11.57 4.50
CA ILE A 124 11.49 -10.29 5.07
C ILE A 124 12.09 -10.44 6.47
#